data_65839c8712de8eb581ecd11e3b21f85b
#
_entry.id   65839c8712de8eb581ecd11e3b21f85b
#
_cell.length_a   1.000
_cell.length_b   1.000
_cell.length_c   1.000
_cell.angle_alpha   90.00
_cell.angle_beta   90.00
_cell.angle_gamma   90.00
#
_symmetry.space_group_name_H-M   'P 1'
#
loop_
_entity.id
_entity.type
_entity.pdbx_description
1 polymer ?
#
loop_
_entity_poly.entity_id
_entity_poly.type
_entity_poly.pdbx_seq_one_letter_code
_entity_poly.pdbx_strand_id
1 'polypeptide(L)'
;MASQLYQQIELISREKHIDPEIIVAAIEDAMVVAARKYYRTEEDLRSKFNPATGQVDVYAVHTVVDEVADPLREISLTDARKRQPDVEVGGEITDAKPTDVLGRIAAQTAKQVILQKVREAERDTIYNEYHTRVGELINSVVKRMEGPDIIVDMGRTEARLPKREQSRLEAYNVSDRLRVTVRAVERAAKGPQVVVSRADPALVQRLFEMEVPEIYDGTVQIRAVAREAGERTKIAVESRDKDVDPVGACVGMKGMRVQSIIRELRGEKIDIIPWNEETVAFAQKALSPAKVTRVQIVDPEEKRLEVIVEDTQLSLAIGKKGQNVRLASKLIGWNIDIKSEEEKRREIEAQMAALTAPGTSLTELAGVGPKTIEKLEAAGITSIEKLADMTPEQLVEIPGIGEKMVEKIHQSVALYFENLEAQAAQGAADASASDESVVEAEQAVEAAEPAAESGEVAAEASSETAADAQAEAGEVDAATEEATEEVREAEIGETEVNKTEE
;
A
#
# COMPACT_ATOMS: atom_id res chain seq x y z
N MET A 1 41.59 -33.25 -22.31
CA MET A 1 40.79 -32.13 -22.87
C MET A 1 39.49 -32.14 -22.13
N ALA A 2 38.96 -30.97 -21.80
CA ALA A 2 37.63 -30.89 -21.15
C ALA A 2 36.53 -31.38 -22.08
N SER A 3 35.52 -32.05 -21.53
CA SER A 3 34.40 -32.55 -22.28
C SER A 3 33.52 -31.38 -22.83
N GLN A 4 32.75 -31.68 -23.87
CA GLN A 4 31.87 -30.70 -24.48
C GLN A 4 30.84 -30.13 -23.46
N LEU A 5 30.39 -30.95 -22.54
CA LEU A 5 29.47 -30.54 -21.47
C LEU A 5 30.13 -29.57 -20.48
N TYR A 6 31.36 -29.87 -20.06
CA TYR A 6 32.10 -28.98 -19.16
C TYR A 6 32.44 -27.64 -19.80
N GLN A 7 32.78 -27.62 -21.10
CA GLN A 7 32.96 -26.37 -21.85
C GLN A 7 31.69 -25.52 -21.92
N GLN A 8 30.54 -26.17 -22.09
CA GLN A 8 29.24 -25.45 -22.03
C GLN A 8 28.96 -24.88 -20.64
N ILE A 9 29.28 -25.63 -19.58
CA ILE A 9 29.14 -25.15 -18.19
C ILE A 9 30.03 -23.91 -17.97
N GLU A 10 31.31 -23.97 -18.40
CA GLU A 10 32.22 -22.82 -18.29
C GLU A 10 31.74 -21.59 -19.08
N LEU A 11 31.20 -21.79 -20.29
CA LEU A 11 30.69 -20.70 -21.11
C LEU A 11 29.49 -20.00 -20.40
N ILE A 12 28.53 -20.79 -19.91
CA ILE A 12 27.37 -20.28 -19.17
C ILE A 12 27.82 -19.61 -17.87
N SER A 13 28.79 -20.21 -17.15
CA SER A 13 29.37 -19.67 -15.94
C SER A 13 29.94 -18.26 -16.17
N ARG A 14 30.71 -18.07 -17.22
CA ARG A 14 31.28 -16.76 -17.60
C ARG A 14 30.23 -15.77 -18.03
N GLU A 15 29.25 -16.19 -18.83
CA GLU A 15 28.16 -15.32 -19.32
C GLU A 15 27.24 -14.85 -18.19
N LYS A 16 26.95 -15.71 -17.23
CA LYS A 16 25.98 -15.46 -16.15
C LYS A 16 26.62 -15.14 -14.81
N HIS A 17 27.96 -15.10 -14.74
CA HIS A 17 28.71 -14.85 -13.51
C HIS A 17 28.38 -15.83 -12.37
N ILE A 18 28.21 -17.11 -12.70
CA ILE A 18 27.93 -18.19 -11.76
C ILE A 18 29.24 -19.03 -11.62
N ASP A 19 29.58 -19.44 -10.41
CA ASP A 19 30.68 -20.33 -10.20
C ASP A 19 30.39 -21.70 -10.87
N PRO A 20 31.29 -22.22 -11.75
CA PRO A 20 31.13 -23.52 -12.39
C PRO A 20 30.98 -24.66 -11.38
N GLU A 21 31.61 -24.58 -10.21
CA GLU A 21 31.50 -25.59 -9.15
C GLU A 21 30.05 -25.73 -8.62
N ILE A 22 29.32 -24.64 -8.52
CA ILE A 22 27.91 -24.63 -8.08
C ILE A 22 27.03 -25.38 -9.09
N ILE A 23 27.31 -25.21 -10.37
CA ILE A 23 26.57 -25.92 -11.44
C ILE A 23 26.88 -27.40 -11.41
N VAL A 24 28.19 -27.75 -11.25
CA VAL A 24 28.64 -29.14 -11.16
C VAL A 24 28.00 -29.83 -9.96
N ALA A 25 28.10 -29.25 -8.76
CA ALA A 25 27.50 -29.79 -7.55
C ALA A 25 26.01 -30.03 -7.70
N ALA A 26 25.28 -29.09 -8.32
CA ALA A 26 23.86 -29.24 -8.56
C ALA A 26 23.52 -30.36 -9.56
N ILE A 27 24.40 -30.63 -10.55
CA ILE A 27 24.27 -31.78 -11.46
C ILE A 27 24.51 -33.09 -10.71
N GLU A 28 25.51 -33.12 -9.85
CA GLU A 28 25.81 -34.25 -8.99
C GLU A 28 24.61 -34.60 -8.10
N ASP A 29 24.06 -33.63 -7.34
CA ASP A 29 22.90 -33.83 -6.49
C ASP A 29 21.67 -34.34 -7.26
N ALA A 30 21.42 -33.79 -8.43
CA ALA A 30 20.29 -34.20 -9.26
C ALA A 30 20.47 -35.62 -9.82
N MET A 31 21.71 -36.02 -10.08
CA MET A 31 22.04 -37.40 -10.49
C MET A 31 21.83 -38.39 -9.35
N VAL A 32 22.16 -38.04 -8.13
CA VAL A 32 21.86 -38.86 -6.94
C VAL A 32 20.37 -39.11 -6.83
N VAL A 33 19.54 -38.04 -6.96
CA VAL A 33 18.09 -38.14 -6.90
C VAL A 33 17.53 -39.02 -8.04
N ALA A 34 18.04 -38.84 -9.26
CA ALA A 34 17.66 -39.63 -10.42
C ALA A 34 18.04 -41.11 -10.27
N ALA A 35 19.24 -41.38 -9.79
CA ALA A 35 19.75 -42.74 -9.53
C ALA A 35 18.95 -43.45 -8.43
N ARG A 36 18.66 -42.76 -7.33
CA ARG A 36 17.81 -43.28 -6.25
C ARG A 36 16.43 -43.69 -6.74
N LYS A 37 15.81 -42.87 -7.58
CA LYS A 37 14.53 -43.15 -8.19
C LYS A 37 14.58 -44.32 -9.17
N TYR A 38 15.65 -44.43 -9.96
CA TYR A 38 15.83 -45.50 -10.96
C TYR A 38 16.10 -46.85 -10.32
N TYR A 39 17.07 -46.91 -9.37
CA TYR A 39 17.43 -48.13 -8.67
C TYR A 39 16.45 -48.54 -7.59
N ARG A 40 15.53 -47.61 -7.17
CA ARG A 40 14.60 -47.80 -6.05
C ARG A 40 15.28 -48.29 -4.79
N THR A 41 16.42 -47.72 -4.48
CA THR A 41 17.27 -48.08 -3.33
C THR A 41 17.29 -46.94 -2.32
N GLU A 42 17.43 -47.32 -1.03
CA GLU A 42 17.68 -46.40 0.08
C GLU A 42 19.14 -46.32 0.48
N GLU A 43 20.03 -46.92 -0.33
CA GLU A 43 21.48 -46.79 -0.16
C GLU A 43 21.93 -45.34 -0.14
N ASP A 44 23.02 -45.04 0.55
CA ASP A 44 23.66 -43.72 0.48
C ASP A 44 24.40 -43.60 -0.87
N LEU A 45 23.75 -42.96 -1.83
CA LEU A 45 24.27 -42.72 -3.16
C LEU A 45 24.95 -41.38 -3.20
N ARG A 46 26.17 -41.33 -3.73
CA ARG A 46 26.90 -40.11 -4.09
C ARG A 46 27.25 -40.12 -5.56
N SER A 47 27.44 -38.97 -6.15
CA SER A 47 27.88 -38.85 -7.53
C SER A 47 29.07 -37.92 -7.66
N LYS A 48 29.85 -38.13 -8.72
CA LYS A 48 31.00 -37.30 -9.05
C LYS A 48 31.03 -37.03 -10.53
N PHE A 49 31.10 -35.77 -10.90
CA PHE A 49 31.22 -35.34 -12.28
C PHE A 49 32.69 -35.46 -12.75
N ASN A 50 32.89 -36.08 -13.91
CA ASN A 50 34.18 -36.17 -14.54
C ASN A 50 34.34 -35.11 -15.64
N PRO A 51 35.13 -34.03 -15.43
CA PRO A 51 35.29 -32.96 -16.40
C PRO A 51 35.88 -33.40 -17.75
N ALA A 52 36.67 -34.50 -17.75
CA ALA A 52 37.34 -34.99 -18.95
C ALA A 52 36.38 -35.77 -19.87
N THR A 53 35.54 -36.62 -19.29
CA THR A 53 34.60 -37.44 -20.03
C THR A 53 33.22 -36.81 -20.20
N GLY A 54 32.84 -35.88 -19.27
CA GLY A 54 31.51 -35.30 -19.20
C GLY A 54 30.46 -36.25 -18.63
N GLN A 55 30.88 -37.36 -18.06
CA GLN A 55 30.02 -38.33 -17.42
C GLN A 55 29.90 -38.05 -15.92
N VAL A 56 28.80 -38.48 -15.32
CA VAL A 56 28.60 -38.44 -13.88
C VAL A 56 28.62 -39.87 -13.37
N ASP A 57 29.63 -40.19 -12.60
CA ASP A 57 29.78 -41.51 -11.99
C ASP A 57 28.95 -41.53 -10.70
N VAL A 58 28.12 -42.54 -10.51
CA VAL A 58 27.32 -42.76 -9.30
C VAL A 58 27.84 -43.97 -8.55
N TYR A 59 27.99 -43.79 -7.26
CA TYR A 59 28.50 -44.86 -6.37
C TYR A 59 27.66 -44.89 -5.08
N ALA A 60 27.50 -46.10 -4.55
CA ALA A 60 26.97 -46.29 -3.21
C ALA A 60 28.11 -46.19 -2.21
N VAL A 61 27.87 -45.50 -1.10
CA VAL A 61 28.82 -45.35 -0.01
C VAL A 61 28.40 -46.21 1.16
N HIS A 62 29.31 -47.07 1.62
CA HIS A 62 29.07 -47.89 2.80
C HIS A 62 30.06 -47.49 3.90
N THR A 63 29.56 -47.19 5.06
CA THR A 63 30.42 -46.90 6.25
C THR A 63 30.85 -48.19 6.87
N VAL A 64 32.17 -48.32 7.16
CA VAL A 64 32.72 -49.49 7.80
C VAL A 64 32.43 -49.48 9.28
N VAL A 65 31.76 -50.53 9.77
CA VAL A 65 31.38 -50.66 11.18
C VAL A 65 31.82 -52.06 11.70
N ASP A 66 31.95 -52.21 13.01
CA ASP A 66 32.25 -53.53 13.61
C ASP A 66 31.03 -54.46 13.54
N GLU A 67 29.83 -53.93 13.87
CA GLU A 67 28.56 -54.65 13.77
C GLU A 67 27.61 -53.90 12.83
N VAL A 68 27.12 -54.57 11.79
CA VAL A 68 26.24 -54.00 10.76
C VAL A 68 24.82 -53.92 11.28
N ALA A 69 24.33 -52.73 11.47
CA ALA A 69 22.94 -52.45 11.83
C ALA A 69 22.04 -52.29 10.57
N ASP A 70 22.56 -51.59 9.55
CA ASP A 70 21.86 -51.36 8.29
C ASP A 70 22.70 -51.86 7.10
N PRO A 71 22.37 -53.05 6.52
CA PRO A 71 23.13 -53.61 5.41
C PRO A 71 23.16 -52.77 4.13
N LEU A 72 22.28 -51.74 4.01
CA LEU A 72 22.23 -50.87 2.85
C LEU A 72 23.21 -49.70 2.96
N ARG A 73 23.66 -49.37 4.17
CA ARG A 73 24.55 -48.22 4.44
C ARG A 73 25.85 -48.59 5.12
N GLU A 74 25.93 -49.80 5.70
CA GLU A 74 27.03 -50.23 6.51
C GLU A 74 27.65 -51.52 5.98
N ILE A 75 28.93 -51.68 6.13
CA ILE A 75 29.68 -52.87 5.78
C ILE A 75 30.55 -53.29 6.95
N SER A 76 30.65 -54.63 7.19
CA SER A 76 31.52 -55.14 8.27
C SER A 76 33.00 -54.88 7.95
N LEU A 77 33.81 -54.63 8.99
CA LEU A 77 35.28 -54.47 8.87
C LEU A 77 35.93 -55.66 8.13
N THR A 78 35.42 -56.87 8.36
CA THR A 78 35.94 -58.09 7.72
C THR A 78 35.71 -58.13 6.21
N ASP A 79 34.55 -57.68 5.74
CA ASP A 79 34.20 -57.62 4.32
C ASP A 79 34.81 -56.39 3.65
N ALA A 80 34.90 -55.29 4.40
CA ALA A 80 35.58 -54.07 3.97
C ALA A 80 37.06 -54.30 3.63
N ARG A 81 37.79 -55.00 4.50
CA ARG A 81 39.21 -55.34 4.27
C ARG A 81 39.46 -56.30 3.13
N LYS A 82 38.48 -57.08 2.69
CA LYS A 82 38.58 -57.91 1.49
C LYS A 82 38.64 -57.07 0.21
N ARG A 83 38.01 -55.88 0.25
CA ARG A 83 37.98 -54.95 -0.88
C ARG A 83 39.11 -53.93 -0.83
N GLN A 84 39.41 -53.43 0.37
CA GLN A 84 40.41 -52.41 0.61
C GLN A 84 41.19 -52.76 1.91
N PRO A 85 42.44 -53.27 1.82
CA PRO A 85 43.18 -53.83 2.97
C PRO A 85 43.43 -52.83 4.11
N ASP A 86 43.57 -51.53 3.79
CA ASP A 86 43.97 -50.48 4.71
C ASP A 86 42.80 -49.72 5.36
N VAL A 87 41.57 -50.26 5.25
CA VAL A 87 40.40 -49.62 5.80
C VAL A 87 40.25 -49.84 7.31
N GLU A 88 39.95 -48.77 8.04
CA GLU A 88 39.67 -48.78 9.48
C GLU A 88 38.15 -48.58 9.72
N VAL A 89 37.69 -48.87 10.95
CA VAL A 89 36.31 -48.64 11.39
C VAL A 89 36.02 -47.15 11.28
N GLY A 90 34.86 -46.78 10.67
CA GLY A 90 34.51 -45.41 10.33
C GLY A 90 34.95 -44.95 8.96
N GLY A 91 35.73 -45.77 8.22
CA GLY A 91 36.12 -45.54 6.83
C GLY A 91 34.90 -45.72 5.88
N GLU A 92 35.00 -45.14 4.69
CA GLU A 92 33.96 -45.26 3.63
C GLU A 92 34.47 -46.17 2.51
N ILE A 93 33.63 -47.10 2.07
CA ILE A 93 33.87 -47.88 0.86
C ILE A 93 32.84 -47.49 -0.20
N THR A 94 33.30 -47.28 -1.42
CA THR A 94 32.50 -46.86 -2.55
C THR A 94 32.31 -48.01 -3.53
N ASP A 95 31.05 -48.33 -3.84
CA ASP A 95 30.66 -49.29 -4.87
C ASP A 95 30.12 -48.56 -6.09
N ALA A 96 30.81 -48.65 -7.24
CA ALA A 96 30.36 -48.02 -8.46
C ALA A 96 29.06 -48.68 -8.99
N LYS A 97 28.07 -47.89 -9.27
CA LYS A 97 26.82 -48.30 -9.89
C LYS A 97 26.91 -48.14 -11.43
N PRO A 98 26.35 -49.08 -12.24
CA PRO A 98 26.38 -48.96 -13.71
C PRO A 98 25.67 -47.71 -14.17
N THR A 99 26.37 -46.83 -14.87
CA THR A 99 25.79 -45.51 -15.31
C THR A 99 25.36 -45.50 -16.77
N ASP A 100 25.63 -46.58 -17.55
CA ASP A 100 25.33 -46.64 -18.98
C ASP A 100 23.85 -46.43 -19.29
N VAL A 101 22.96 -46.94 -18.46
CA VAL A 101 21.47 -46.78 -18.61
C VAL A 101 21.04 -45.38 -18.18
N LEU A 102 21.74 -44.74 -17.27
CA LEU A 102 21.45 -43.39 -16.77
C LEU A 102 21.90 -42.27 -17.71
N GLY A 103 22.70 -42.57 -18.77
CA GLY A 103 23.30 -41.53 -19.62
C GLY A 103 22.31 -40.59 -20.27
N ARG A 104 21.12 -41.07 -20.74
CA ARG A 104 20.08 -40.21 -21.29
C ARG A 104 19.35 -39.41 -20.19
N ILE A 105 19.12 -40.04 -19.04
CA ILE A 105 18.49 -39.41 -17.88
C ILE A 105 19.44 -38.35 -17.34
N ALA A 106 20.74 -38.65 -17.25
CA ALA A 106 21.79 -37.75 -16.86
C ALA A 106 21.82 -36.47 -17.71
N ALA A 107 21.83 -36.62 -19.02
CA ALA A 107 21.87 -35.47 -19.93
C ALA A 107 20.61 -34.59 -19.83
N GLN A 108 19.42 -35.18 -19.70
CA GLN A 108 18.18 -34.42 -19.50
C GLN A 108 18.16 -33.72 -18.12
N THR A 109 18.58 -34.43 -17.08
CA THR A 109 18.66 -33.90 -15.72
C THR A 109 19.67 -32.75 -15.64
N ALA A 110 20.86 -32.94 -16.20
CA ALA A 110 21.90 -31.91 -16.26
C ALA A 110 21.38 -30.64 -16.96
N LYS A 111 20.73 -30.79 -18.12
CA LYS A 111 20.10 -29.66 -18.84
C LYS A 111 19.07 -28.93 -17.96
N GLN A 112 18.20 -29.66 -17.28
CA GLN A 112 17.18 -29.08 -16.44
C GLN A 112 17.78 -28.36 -15.23
N VAL A 113 18.78 -28.96 -14.58
CA VAL A 113 19.48 -28.37 -13.43
C VAL A 113 20.26 -27.11 -13.83
N ILE A 114 20.97 -27.14 -14.95
CA ILE A 114 21.68 -25.98 -15.49
C ILE A 114 20.69 -24.83 -15.70
N LEU A 115 19.57 -25.10 -16.38
CA LEU A 115 18.53 -24.07 -16.61
C LEU A 115 17.92 -23.54 -15.30
N GLN A 116 17.79 -24.40 -14.29
CA GLN A 116 17.29 -24.00 -12.98
C GLN A 116 18.30 -23.11 -12.25
N LYS A 117 19.59 -23.50 -12.22
CA LYS A 117 20.67 -22.73 -11.59
C LYS A 117 20.91 -21.39 -12.28
N VAL A 118 20.85 -21.36 -13.60
CA VAL A 118 20.91 -20.11 -14.36
C VAL A 118 19.77 -19.16 -13.96
N ARG A 119 18.53 -19.67 -13.89
CA ARG A 119 17.37 -18.85 -13.46
C ARG A 119 17.49 -18.38 -12.00
N GLU A 120 18.05 -19.23 -11.13
CA GLU A 120 18.27 -18.89 -9.73
C GLU A 120 19.28 -17.75 -9.61
N ALA A 121 20.42 -17.85 -10.29
CA ALA A 121 21.46 -16.82 -10.31
C ALA A 121 20.98 -15.51 -10.98
N GLU A 122 20.21 -15.60 -12.08
CA GLU A 122 19.56 -14.41 -12.67
C GLU A 122 18.64 -13.71 -11.67
N ARG A 123 17.89 -14.48 -10.88
CA ARG A 123 17.03 -13.93 -9.83
C ARG A 123 17.82 -13.26 -8.71
N ASP A 124 18.89 -13.88 -8.25
CA ASP A 124 19.75 -13.31 -7.22
C ASP A 124 20.44 -12.03 -7.71
N THR A 125 20.84 -11.99 -8.96
CA THR A 125 21.40 -10.79 -9.60
C THR A 125 20.36 -9.67 -9.65
N ILE A 126 19.13 -9.97 -10.10
CA ILE A 126 18.03 -9.01 -10.12
C ILE A 126 17.70 -8.53 -8.71
N TYR A 127 17.63 -9.45 -7.74
CA TYR A 127 17.38 -9.11 -6.35
C TYR A 127 18.41 -8.13 -5.81
N ASN A 128 19.70 -8.43 -5.97
CA ASN A 128 20.80 -7.60 -5.47
C ASN A 128 20.83 -6.23 -6.17
N GLU A 129 20.58 -6.17 -7.47
CA GLU A 129 20.54 -4.92 -8.23
C GLU A 129 19.37 -4.02 -7.79
N TYR A 130 18.18 -4.56 -7.69
CA TYR A 130 16.98 -3.75 -7.43
C TYR A 130 16.68 -3.53 -5.93
N HIS A 131 17.25 -4.36 -5.05
CA HIS A 131 17.11 -4.16 -3.60
C HIS A 131 17.69 -2.81 -3.15
N THR A 132 18.82 -2.41 -3.72
CA THR A 132 19.46 -1.11 -3.45
C THR A 132 18.73 0.06 -4.09
N ARG A 133 17.89 -0.21 -5.09
CA ARG A 133 17.15 0.80 -5.87
C ARG A 133 15.70 0.97 -5.41
N VAL A 134 15.34 0.45 -4.24
CA VAL A 134 14.01 0.67 -3.66
C VAL A 134 13.77 2.16 -3.43
N GLY A 135 12.60 2.67 -3.88
CA GLY A 135 12.25 4.10 -3.88
C GLY A 135 12.79 4.89 -5.07
N GLU A 136 13.54 4.28 -5.98
CA GLU A 136 14.01 4.92 -7.22
C GLU A 136 12.91 4.97 -8.29
N LEU A 137 12.93 6.03 -9.09
CA LEU A 137 12.05 6.21 -10.24
C LEU A 137 12.62 5.50 -11.46
N ILE A 138 11.81 4.65 -12.10
CA ILE A 138 12.21 3.92 -13.31
C ILE A 138 11.19 4.12 -14.42
N ASN A 139 11.69 4.30 -15.65
CA ASN A 139 10.86 4.27 -16.85
C ASN A 139 10.54 2.82 -17.22
N SER A 140 9.29 2.51 -17.43
CA SER A 140 8.82 1.18 -17.78
C SER A 140 7.79 1.23 -18.90
N VAL A 141 7.54 0.06 -19.52
CA VAL A 141 6.54 -0.10 -20.57
C VAL A 141 5.59 -1.23 -20.16
N VAL A 142 4.30 -1.02 -20.30
CA VAL A 142 3.30 -2.06 -20.02
C VAL A 142 3.45 -3.18 -21.06
N LYS A 143 3.81 -4.38 -20.60
CA LYS A 143 4.02 -5.55 -21.48
C LYS A 143 2.76 -6.39 -21.66
N ARG A 144 2.08 -6.70 -20.56
CA ARG A 144 0.84 -7.49 -20.54
C ARG A 144 0.07 -7.28 -19.24
N MET A 145 -1.19 -7.65 -19.27
CA MET A 145 -2.04 -7.70 -18.08
C MET A 145 -2.22 -9.16 -17.64
N GLU A 146 -2.03 -9.42 -16.36
CA GLU A 146 -2.21 -10.75 -15.74
C GLU A 146 -3.29 -10.65 -14.66
N GLY A 147 -4.56 -10.82 -15.08
CA GLY A 147 -5.70 -10.62 -14.19
C GLY A 147 -5.77 -9.17 -13.68
N PRO A 148 -5.73 -8.94 -12.34
CA PRO A 148 -5.75 -7.60 -11.77
C PRO A 148 -4.39 -6.90 -11.79
N ASP A 149 -3.30 -7.64 -12.00
CA ASP A 149 -1.93 -7.15 -11.96
C ASP A 149 -1.44 -6.80 -13.37
N ILE A 150 -0.57 -5.83 -13.44
CA ILE A 150 0.05 -5.38 -14.69
C ILE A 150 1.53 -5.75 -14.66
N ILE A 151 2.00 -6.37 -15.73
CA ILE A 151 3.42 -6.66 -15.89
C ILE A 151 4.03 -5.58 -16.78
N VAL A 152 5.02 -4.92 -16.22
CA VAL A 152 5.78 -3.86 -16.90
C VAL A 152 7.21 -4.32 -17.18
N ASP A 153 7.74 -3.88 -18.28
CA ASP A 153 9.13 -4.12 -18.69
C ASP A 153 9.98 -2.90 -18.30
N MET A 154 11.02 -3.13 -17.52
CA MET A 154 11.98 -2.11 -17.09
C MET A 154 13.27 -2.14 -17.93
N GLY A 155 13.29 -2.86 -19.05
CA GLY A 155 14.40 -3.04 -19.96
C GLY A 155 15.24 -4.29 -19.65
N ARG A 156 15.73 -4.46 -18.43
CA ARG A 156 16.52 -5.65 -18.02
C ARG A 156 15.66 -6.76 -17.44
N THR A 157 14.59 -6.41 -16.78
CA THR A 157 13.68 -7.36 -16.11
C THR A 157 12.25 -6.88 -16.14
N GLU A 158 11.35 -7.84 -15.97
CA GLU A 158 9.93 -7.55 -15.76
C GLU A 158 9.65 -7.23 -14.30
N ALA A 159 8.73 -6.30 -14.06
CA ALA A 159 8.22 -5.98 -12.75
C ALA A 159 6.70 -6.13 -12.70
N ARG A 160 6.18 -6.38 -11.52
CA ARG A 160 4.76 -6.50 -11.26
C ARG A 160 4.23 -5.20 -10.64
N LEU A 161 3.18 -4.65 -11.22
CA LEU A 161 2.39 -3.55 -10.69
C LEU A 161 1.05 -4.12 -10.20
N PRO A 162 0.94 -4.52 -8.91
CA PRO A 162 -0.28 -5.11 -8.38
C PRO A 162 -1.40 -4.08 -8.27
N LYS A 163 -2.66 -4.52 -8.29
CA LYS A 163 -3.85 -3.64 -8.29
C LYS A 163 -3.83 -2.59 -7.15
N ARG A 164 -3.34 -2.95 -5.98
CA ARG A 164 -3.22 -2.04 -4.82
C ARG A 164 -2.22 -0.90 -5.02
N GLU A 165 -1.24 -1.10 -5.91
CA GLU A 165 -0.17 -0.14 -6.23
C GLU A 165 -0.46 0.65 -7.53
N GLN A 166 -1.61 0.38 -8.19
CA GLN A 166 -2.09 1.12 -9.34
C GLN A 166 -2.83 2.38 -8.89
N SER A 167 -2.79 3.42 -9.72
CA SER A 167 -3.65 4.59 -9.55
C SER A 167 -5.07 4.26 -10.02
N ARG A 168 -6.08 4.60 -9.22
CA ARG A 168 -7.47 4.21 -9.49
C ARG A 168 -8.07 4.88 -10.73
N LEU A 169 -7.62 6.08 -11.05
CA LEU A 169 -8.15 6.87 -12.17
C LEU A 169 -7.33 6.76 -13.44
N GLU A 170 -6.19 6.06 -13.39
CA GLU A 170 -5.36 5.82 -14.57
C GLU A 170 -5.84 4.59 -15.32
N ALA A 171 -6.08 4.74 -16.64
CA ALA A 171 -6.23 3.62 -17.54
C ALA A 171 -4.85 3.17 -18.05
N TYR A 172 -4.62 1.87 -18.09
CA TYR A 172 -3.37 1.26 -18.53
C TYR A 172 -3.62 0.40 -19.76
N ASN A 173 -2.83 0.63 -20.82
CA ASN A 173 -2.90 -0.18 -22.05
C ASN A 173 -1.53 -0.83 -22.30
N VAL A 174 -1.53 -1.90 -23.05
CA VAL A 174 -0.30 -2.55 -23.48
C VAL A 174 0.50 -1.56 -24.35
N SER A 175 1.81 -1.52 -24.16
CA SER A 175 2.77 -0.59 -24.75
C SER A 175 2.75 0.84 -24.18
N ASP A 176 1.91 1.16 -23.20
CA ASP A 176 1.97 2.45 -22.50
C ASP A 176 3.32 2.60 -21.79
N ARG A 177 3.92 3.78 -21.90
CA ARG A 177 5.10 4.15 -21.13
C ARG A 177 4.67 4.73 -19.79
N LEU A 178 5.22 4.19 -18.71
CA LEU A 178 4.91 4.58 -17.34
C LEU A 178 6.20 4.83 -16.56
N ARG A 179 6.19 5.88 -15.75
CA ARG A 179 7.19 6.08 -14.71
C ARG A 179 6.66 5.46 -13.42
N VAL A 180 7.44 4.57 -12.85
CA VAL A 180 7.07 3.82 -11.64
C VAL A 180 8.18 3.88 -10.61
N THR A 181 7.84 3.76 -9.33
CA THR A 181 8.84 3.59 -8.27
C THR A 181 8.99 2.11 -7.92
N VAL A 182 10.21 1.69 -7.62
CA VAL A 182 10.46 0.37 -7.06
C VAL A 182 9.94 0.34 -5.62
N ARG A 183 8.91 -0.44 -5.36
CA ARG A 183 8.30 -0.56 -4.03
C ARG A 183 9.01 -1.58 -3.15
N ALA A 184 9.25 -2.75 -3.72
CA ALA A 184 9.88 -3.86 -3.02
C ALA A 184 10.47 -4.85 -4.02
N VAL A 185 11.39 -5.68 -3.54
CA VAL A 185 11.91 -6.83 -4.29
C VAL A 185 11.62 -8.08 -3.47
N GLU A 186 10.84 -8.99 -4.03
CA GLU A 186 10.39 -10.21 -3.37
C GLU A 186 11.17 -11.42 -3.91
N ARG A 187 11.58 -12.34 -3.06
CA ARG A 187 12.16 -13.63 -3.48
C ARG A 187 11.07 -14.60 -3.89
N ALA A 188 10.40 -14.30 -5.00
CA ALA A 188 9.31 -15.14 -5.51
C ALA A 188 9.84 -16.38 -6.23
N ALA A 189 9.21 -17.53 -6.00
CA ALA A 189 9.56 -18.77 -6.70
C ALA A 189 9.16 -18.74 -8.19
N LYS A 190 8.12 -17.98 -8.54
CA LYS A 190 7.60 -17.81 -9.90
C LYS A 190 7.24 -16.36 -10.17
N GLY A 191 7.41 -15.91 -11.42
CA GLY A 191 7.06 -14.57 -11.89
C GLY A 191 8.10 -13.49 -11.58
N PRO A 192 7.77 -12.22 -11.84
CA PRO A 192 8.65 -11.08 -11.58
C PRO A 192 8.87 -10.88 -10.09
N GLN A 193 10.11 -10.62 -9.70
CA GLN A 193 10.51 -10.39 -8.31
C GLN A 193 10.33 -8.93 -7.89
N VAL A 194 10.46 -8.01 -8.84
CA VAL A 194 10.38 -6.58 -8.56
C VAL A 194 8.92 -6.16 -8.54
N VAL A 195 8.51 -5.56 -7.44
CA VAL A 195 7.20 -4.93 -7.28
C VAL A 195 7.37 -3.43 -7.42
N VAL A 196 6.62 -2.86 -8.34
CA VAL A 196 6.62 -1.43 -8.59
C VAL A 196 5.30 -0.80 -8.20
N SER A 197 5.34 0.50 -7.93
CA SER A 197 4.18 1.27 -7.52
C SER A 197 4.00 2.53 -8.37
N ARG A 198 2.73 2.83 -8.64
CA ARG A 198 2.26 4.07 -9.22
C ARG A 198 1.47 4.89 -8.17
N ALA A 199 1.08 4.23 -7.06
CA ALA A 199 0.32 4.82 -5.96
C ALA A 199 1.19 5.36 -4.82
N ASP A 200 2.47 5.01 -4.77
CA ASP A 200 3.39 5.41 -3.70
C ASP A 200 3.60 6.95 -3.67
N PRO A 201 3.56 7.59 -2.50
CA PRO A 201 3.98 8.99 -2.33
C PRO A 201 5.40 9.28 -2.80
N ALA A 202 6.32 8.31 -2.69
CA ALA A 202 7.68 8.44 -3.18
C ALA A 202 7.76 8.76 -4.68
N LEU A 203 6.78 8.29 -5.49
CA LEU A 203 6.70 8.65 -6.90
C LEU A 203 6.65 10.16 -7.10
N VAL A 204 5.80 10.84 -6.32
CA VAL A 204 5.64 12.30 -6.42
C VAL A 204 6.93 13.01 -5.99
N GLN A 205 7.57 12.56 -4.92
CA GLN A 205 8.84 13.12 -4.47
C GLN A 205 9.91 13.04 -5.55
N ARG A 206 10.07 11.87 -6.18
CA ARG A 206 11.05 11.67 -7.25
C ARG A 206 10.74 12.46 -8.52
N LEU A 207 9.45 12.65 -8.85
CA LEU A 207 9.06 13.51 -9.94
C LEU A 207 9.43 14.99 -9.69
N PHE A 208 9.22 15.46 -8.45
CA PHE A 208 9.64 16.80 -8.07
C PHE A 208 11.17 16.97 -8.06
N GLU A 209 11.92 15.98 -7.59
CA GLU A 209 13.39 15.98 -7.65
C GLU A 209 13.92 16.09 -9.09
N MET A 210 13.21 15.50 -10.05
CA MET A 210 13.60 15.59 -11.48
C MET A 210 13.24 16.91 -12.14
N GLU A 211 12.09 17.50 -11.77
CA GLU A 211 11.57 18.71 -12.44
C GLU A 211 12.03 20.00 -11.77
N VAL A 212 12.46 19.95 -10.51
CA VAL A 212 12.80 21.11 -9.68
C VAL A 212 14.28 21.04 -9.28
N PRO A 213 15.16 21.81 -9.96
CA PRO A 213 16.59 21.79 -9.65
C PRO A 213 16.90 22.15 -8.21
N GLU A 214 16.14 23.07 -7.61
CA GLU A 214 16.31 23.52 -6.22
C GLU A 214 16.02 22.39 -5.20
N ILE A 215 15.21 21.38 -5.58
CA ILE A 215 15.03 20.16 -4.77
C ILE A 215 16.19 19.20 -4.98
N TYR A 216 16.64 19.04 -6.22
CA TYR A 216 17.79 18.20 -6.54
C TYR A 216 19.06 18.66 -5.84
N ASP A 217 19.30 19.98 -5.78
CA ASP A 217 20.44 20.58 -5.08
C ASP A 217 20.28 20.60 -3.55
N GLY A 218 19.08 20.26 -3.05
CA GLY A 218 18.78 20.24 -1.62
C GLY A 218 18.54 21.61 -0.99
N THR A 219 18.45 22.68 -1.77
CA THR A 219 18.05 24.03 -1.28
C THR A 219 16.61 24.02 -0.83
N VAL A 220 15.71 23.41 -1.60
CA VAL A 220 14.32 23.14 -1.23
C VAL A 220 14.17 21.69 -0.83
N GLN A 221 13.41 21.42 0.23
CA GLN A 221 13.16 20.08 0.72
C GLN A 221 11.67 19.77 0.82
N ILE A 222 11.30 18.57 0.42
CA ILE A 222 9.96 18.03 0.66
C ILE A 222 9.95 17.41 2.05
N ARG A 223 9.22 18.00 3.00
CA ARG A 223 9.13 17.55 4.38
C ARG A 223 8.08 16.46 4.59
N ALA A 224 6.95 16.56 3.89
CA ALA A 224 5.88 15.58 3.99
C ALA A 224 5.10 15.50 2.68
N VAL A 225 4.53 14.34 2.41
CA VAL A 225 3.63 14.08 1.28
C VAL A 225 2.42 13.29 1.76
N ALA A 226 1.23 13.80 1.48
CA ALA A 226 -0.02 13.09 1.68
C ALA A 226 -0.70 12.91 0.32
N ARG A 227 -0.93 11.66 -0.10
CA ARG A 227 -1.38 11.33 -1.45
C ARG A 227 -2.60 10.41 -1.44
N GLU A 228 -3.55 10.71 -2.30
CA GLU A 228 -4.59 9.81 -2.79
C GLU A 228 -4.37 9.66 -4.29
N ALA A 229 -3.75 8.55 -4.67
CA ALA A 229 -3.26 8.32 -6.02
C ALA A 229 -4.34 8.47 -7.08
N GLY A 230 -4.05 9.29 -8.10
CA GLY A 230 -4.94 9.63 -9.20
C GLY A 230 -5.91 10.77 -8.89
N GLU A 231 -6.16 11.12 -7.64
CA GLU A 231 -7.12 12.16 -7.28
C GLU A 231 -6.42 13.47 -6.85
N ARG A 232 -5.71 13.43 -5.71
CA ARG A 232 -5.09 14.63 -5.16
C ARG A 232 -3.90 14.29 -4.28
N THR A 233 -2.88 15.14 -4.35
CA THR A 233 -1.69 15.08 -3.49
C THR A 233 -1.44 16.43 -2.86
N LYS A 234 -1.07 16.43 -1.57
CA LYS A 234 -0.56 17.60 -0.86
C LYS A 234 0.91 17.36 -0.51
N ILE A 235 1.75 18.32 -0.81
CA ILE A 235 3.18 18.29 -0.46
C ILE A 235 3.53 19.48 0.42
N ALA A 236 4.31 19.23 1.45
CA ALA A 236 4.87 20.27 2.32
C ALA A 236 6.32 20.50 1.95
N VAL A 237 6.66 21.73 1.58
CA VAL A 237 7.99 22.12 1.12
C VAL A 237 8.58 23.21 2.00
N GLU A 238 9.90 23.14 2.22
CA GLU A 238 10.66 24.09 2.99
C GLU A 238 11.94 24.46 2.25
N SER A 239 12.36 25.71 2.34
CA SER A 239 13.68 26.15 1.85
C SER A 239 14.67 26.30 3.00
N ARG A 240 15.90 25.83 2.78
CA ARG A 240 17.03 26.11 3.67
C ARG A 240 17.55 27.52 3.51
N ASP A 241 17.38 28.08 2.30
CA ASP A 241 17.76 29.44 1.98
C ASP A 241 16.55 30.36 2.12
N LYS A 242 16.68 31.42 2.89
CA LYS A 242 15.60 32.38 3.15
C LYS A 242 15.25 33.22 1.92
N ASP A 243 16.17 33.33 0.98
CA ASP A 243 15.98 34.11 -0.25
C ASP A 243 15.26 33.31 -1.34
N VAL A 244 15.05 32.00 -1.14
CA VAL A 244 14.37 31.11 -2.08
C VAL A 244 12.96 30.77 -1.58
N ASP A 245 11.95 31.17 -2.35
CA ASP A 245 10.57 30.75 -2.13
C ASP A 245 10.38 29.27 -2.52
N PRO A 246 10.15 28.36 -1.54
CA PRO A 246 10.02 26.94 -1.83
C PRO A 246 8.77 26.59 -2.66
N VAL A 247 7.69 27.35 -2.51
CA VAL A 247 6.46 27.14 -3.26
C VAL A 247 6.63 27.60 -4.70
N GLY A 248 7.18 28.79 -4.87
CA GLY A 248 7.47 29.37 -6.19
C GLY A 248 8.44 28.52 -7.02
N ALA A 249 9.48 27.95 -6.39
CA ALA A 249 10.43 27.05 -7.00
C ALA A 249 9.75 25.77 -7.55
N CYS A 250 8.88 25.16 -6.73
CA CYS A 250 8.15 23.96 -7.12
C CYS A 250 7.06 24.20 -8.18
N VAL A 251 6.37 25.33 -8.12
CA VAL A 251 5.37 25.74 -9.13
C VAL A 251 6.03 26.07 -10.46
N GLY A 252 7.11 26.82 -10.40
CA GLY A 252 7.84 27.30 -11.57
C GLY A 252 7.11 28.43 -12.32
N MET A 253 7.75 28.95 -13.37
CA MET A 253 7.18 30.04 -14.17
C MET A 253 5.83 29.64 -14.76
N LYS A 254 4.77 30.40 -14.43
CA LYS A 254 3.39 30.14 -14.89
C LYS A 254 2.90 28.72 -14.61
N GLY A 255 3.46 28.05 -13.60
CA GLY A 255 3.07 26.71 -13.21
C GLY A 255 3.60 25.59 -14.12
N MET A 256 4.58 25.85 -14.97
CA MET A 256 5.05 24.85 -15.95
C MET A 256 5.62 23.60 -15.31
N ARG A 257 6.38 23.72 -14.19
CA ARG A 257 6.99 22.58 -13.50
C ARG A 257 5.92 21.68 -12.89
N VAL A 258 5.03 22.25 -12.09
CA VAL A 258 3.95 21.46 -11.48
C VAL A 258 3.00 20.88 -12.53
N GLN A 259 2.76 21.60 -13.62
CA GLN A 259 1.91 21.10 -14.72
C GLN A 259 2.54 19.93 -15.47
N SER A 260 3.88 19.87 -15.59
CA SER A 260 4.59 18.72 -16.13
C SER A 260 4.36 17.47 -15.27
N ILE A 261 4.46 17.62 -13.94
CA ILE A 261 4.21 16.53 -13.00
C ILE A 261 2.73 16.08 -13.01
N ILE A 262 1.79 17.03 -13.02
CA ILE A 262 0.34 16.75 -13.12
C ILE A 262 0.04 15.96 -14.41
N ARG A 263 0.68 16.31 -15.53
CA ARG A 263 0.53 15.58 -16.80
C ARG A 263 1.09 14.16 -16.72
N GLU A 264 2.25 13.99 -16.09
CA GLU A 264 2.83 12.66 -15.86
C GLU A 264 1.91 11.79 -15.00
N LEU A 265 1.26 12.37 -13.98
CA LEU A 265 0.29 11.71 -13.10
C LEU A 265 -1.14 11.68 -13.67
N ARG A 266 -1.29 11.94 -14.96
CA ARG A 266 -2.55 11.90 -15.73
C ARG A 266 -3.69 12.71 -15.12
N GLY A 267 -3.37 13.88 -14.56
CA GLY A 267 -4.35 14.85 -14.08
C GLY A 267 -4.56 14.87 -12.56
N GLU A 268 -3.75 14.14 -11.79
CA GLU A 268 -3.75 14.20 -10.32
C GLU A 268 -3.49 15.64 -9.86
N LYS A 269 -4.36 16.18 -9.00
CA LYS A 269 -4.23 17.55 -8.48
C LYS A 269 -3.12 17.60 -7.43
N ILE A 270 -2.27 18.62 -7.51
CA ILE A 270 -1.15 18.78 -6.57
C ILE A 270 -1.26 20.13 -5.88
N ASP A 271 -1.34 20.10 -4.55
CA ASP A 271 -1.29 21.28 -3.69
C ASP A 271 0.09 21.38 -3.05
N ILE A 272 0.79 22.47 -3.30
CA ILE A 272 2.12 22.77 -2.75
C ILE A 272 1.95 23.74 -1.60
N ILE A 273 2.40 23.32 -0.42
CA ILE A 273 2.15 24.00 0.86
C ILE A 273 3.49 24.33 1.51
N PRO A 274 3.73 25.58 1.96
CA PRO A 274 4.92 25.90 2.71
C PRO A 274 4.86 25.18 4.07
N TRP A 275 5.90 24.41 4.37
CA TRP A 275 6.04 23.77 5.67
C TRP A 275 6.30 24.80 6.77
N ASN A 276 5.80 24.55 7.95
CA ASN A 276 6.05 25.36 9.13
C ASN A 276 6.23 24.46 10.35
N GLU A 277 7.17 24.79 11.23
CA GLU A 277 7.40 24.08 12.48
C GLU A 277 6.22 24.25 13.45
N GLU A 278 5.59 25.43 13.42
CA GLU A 278 4.40 25.70 14.21
C GLU A 278 3.18 24.99 13.63
N THR A 279 2.64 24.01 14.37
CA THR A 279 1.52 23.17 13.93
C THR A 279 0.28 23.97 13.53
N VAL A 280 -0.03 25.05 14.27
CA VAL A 280 -1.20 25.91 14.01
C VAL A 280 -1.05 26.63 12.67
N ALA A 281 0.09 27.26 12.43
CA ALA A 281 0.37 27.95 11.18
C ALA A 281 0.44 26.99 9.99
N PHE A 282 0.99 25.79 10.20
CA PHE A 282 1.04 24.75 9.17
C PHE A 282 -0.36 24.22 8.84
N ALA A 283 -1.20 23.97 9.84
CA ALA A 283 -2.58 23.50 9.64
C ALA A 283 -3.42 24.52 8.84
N GLN A 284 -3.26 25.80 9.13
CA GLN A 284 -3.92 26.87 8.39
C GLN A 284 -3.58 26.83 6.88
N LYS A 285 -2.31 26.59 6.55
CA LYS A 285 -1.85 26.48 5.16
C LYS A 285 -2.23 25.15 4.50
N ALA A 286 -2.21 24.07 5.26
CA ALA A 286 -2.48 22.72 4.75
C ALA A 286 -3.93 22.52 4.28
N LEU A 287 -4.88 23.30 4.80
CA LEU A 287 -6.28 23.29 4.38
C LEU A 287 -6.53 24.08 3.08
N SER A 288 -5.51 24.71 2.52
CA SER A 288 -5.63 25.35 1.20
C SER A 288 -6.32 24.41 0.19
N PRO A 289 -7.25 24.92 -0.67
CA PRO A 289 -7.52 26.33 -0.97
C PRO A 289 -8.56 27.02 -0.05
N ALA A 290 -9.08 26.35 0.99
CA ALA A 290 -10.00 26.98 1.94
C ALA A 290 -9.30 28.04 2.78
N LYS A 291 -10.02 29.11 3.07
CA LYS A 291 -9.55 30.14 3.99
C LYS A 291 -9.97 29.77 5.41
N VAL A 292 -8.99 29.66 6.29
CA VAL A 292 -9.19 29.32 7.70
C VAL A 292 -9.17 30.59 8.52
N THR A 293 -10.18 30.79 9.35
CA THR A 293 -10.29 31.95 10.25
C THR A 293 -9.42 31.73 11.49
N ARG A 294 -9.52 30.59 12.12
CA ARG A 294 -8.81 30.28 13.37
C ARG A 294 -8.47 28.78 13.49
N VAL A 295 -7.33 28.48 14.06
CA VAL A 295 -6.92 27.12 14.45
C VAL A 295 -6.60 27.09 15.92
N GLN A 296 -7.06 26.07 16.64
CA GLN A 296 -6.82 25.88 18.06
C GLN A 296 -6.38 24.44 18.34
N ILE A 297 -5.46 24.27 19.28
CA ILE A 297 -5.09 22.94 19.78
C ILE A 297 -6.09 22.60 20.89
N VAL A 298 -6.86 21.55 20.69
CA VAL A 298 -7.83 21.06 21.69
C VAL A 298 -7.15 20.10 22.64
N ASP A 299 -6.43 19.13 22.09
CA ASP A 299 -5.71 18.13 22.86
C ASP A 299 -4.34 17.85 22.21
N PRO A 300 -3.25 18.23 22.90
CA PRO A 300 -1.90 17.96 22.42
C PRO A 300 -1.50 16.47 22.54
N GLU A 301 -2.07 15.70 23.49
CA GLU A 301 -1.74 14.28 23.68
C GLU A 301 -2.38 13.43 22.62
N GLU A 302 -3.66 13.65 22.30
CA GLU A 302 -4.38 12.98 21.19
C GLU A 302 -4.08 13.62 19.84
N LYS A 303 -3.29 14.68 19.78
CA LYS A 303 -2.97 15.45 18.57
C LYS A 303 -4.23 15.91 17.83
N ARG A 304 -5.12 16.60 18.54
CA ARG A 304 -6.38 17.13 18.00
C ARG A 304 -6.33 18.63 17.80
N LEU A 305 -6.71 19.06 16.60
CA LEU A 305 -6.84 20.45 16.20
C LEU A 305 -8.32 20.76 15.90
N GLU A 306 -8.82 21.84 16.41
CA GLU A 306 -10.09 22.44 16.00
C GLU A 306 -9.81 23.59 15.04
N VAL A 307 -10.45 23.54 13.87
CA VAL A 307 -10.29 24.56 12.83
C VAL A 307 -11.63 25.23 12.59
N ILE A 308 -11.65 26.54 12.71
CA ILE A 308 -12.85 27.35 12.50
C ILE A 308 -12.73 28.02 11.14
N VAL A 309 -13.77 27.90 10.34
CA VAL A 309 -13.88 28.48 9.00
C VAL A 309 -15.19 29.23 8.84
N GLU A 310 -15.22 30.20 7.93
CA GLU A 310 -16.49 30.81 7.51
C GLU A 310 -17.44 29.75 6.95
N ASP A 311 -18.74 29.89 7.12
CA ASP A 311 -19.76 28.96 6.62
C ASP A 311 -19.64 28.73 5.11
N THR A 312 -19.29 29.77 4.35
CA THR A 312 -19.05 29.71 2.89
C THR A 312 -17.86 28.84 2.52
N GLN A 313 -16.88 28.68 3.42
CA GLN A 313 -15.66 27.92 3.20
C GLN A 313 -15.71 26.50 3.76
N LEU A 314 -16.73 26.15 4.55
CA LEU A 314 -16.86 24.86 5.21
C LEU A 314 -16.77 23.69 4.22
N SER A 315 -17.57 23.72 3.17
CA SER A 315 -17.58 22.67 2.13
C SER A 315 -16.23 22.55 1.42
N LEU A 316 -15.51 23.66 1.24
CA LEU A 316 -14.20 23.68 0.61
C LEU A 316 -13.11 23.15 1.55
N ALA A 317 -13.20 23.47 2.84
CA ALA A 317 -12.27 23.01 3.88
C ALA A 317 -12.39 21.49 4.09
N ILE A 318 -13.59 20.95 4.14
CA ILE A 318 -13.87 19.52 4.21
C ILE A 318 -13.45 18.85 2.89
N GLY A 319 -13.87 19.43 1.77
CA GLY A 319 -13.67 18.90 0.43
C GLY A 319 -14.60 17.72 0.09
N LYS A 320 -14.57 17.27 -1.16
CA LYS A 320 -15.41 16.17 -1.65
C LYS A 320 -15.11 14.89 -0.84
N LYS A 321 -16.11 14.31 -0.18
CA LYS A 321 -15.97 13.11 0.68
C LYS A 321 -14.88 13.27 1.77
N GLY A 322 -14.69 14.47 2.30
CA GLY A 322 -13.71 14.73 3.32
C GLY A 322 -12.23 14.66 2.85
N GLN A 323 -11.98 14.71 1.54
CA GLN A 323 -10.65 14.51 0.97
C GLN A 323 -9.65 15.58 1.43
N ASN A 324 -10.08 16.87 1.45
CA ASN A 324 -9.16 17.95 1.79
C ASN A 324 -8.69 17.87 3.24
N VAL A 325 -9.63 17.66 4.18
CA VAL A 325 -9.30 17.53 5.62
C VAL A 325 -8.49 16.25 5.87
N ARG A 326 -8.84 15.12 5.24
CA ARG A 326 -8.11 13.85 5.40
C ARG A 326 -6.66 13.93 4.91
N LEU A 327 -6.42 14.58 3.76
CA LEU A 327 -5.07 14.81 3.25
C LEU A 327 -4.28 15.79 4.14
N ALA A 328 -4.93 16.87 4.62
CA ALA A 328 -4.30 17.81 5.54
C ALA A 328 -3.94 17.13 6.87
N SER A 329 -4.85 16.34 7.44
CA SER A 329 -4.61 15.55 8.66
C SER A 329 -3.42 14.58 8.49
N LYS A 330 -3.35 13.86 7.37
CA LYS A 330 -2.20 12.98 7.07
C LYS A 330 -0.89 13.73 6.85
N LEU A 331 -0.95 14.93 6.26
CA LEU A 331 0.24 15.75 5.99
C LEU A 331 0.85 16.29 7.27
N ILE A 332 0.01 16.73 8.22
CA ILE A 332 0.42 17.34 9.49
C ILE A 332 0.71 16.26 10.54
N GLY A 333 0.02 15.10 10.45
CA GLY A 333 0.06 14.04 11.47
C GLY A 333 -0.80 14.34 12.70
N TRP A 334 -1.84 15.20 12.56
CA TRP A 334 -2.80 15.58 13.58
C TRP A 334 -4.22 15.38 13.09
N ASN A 335 -5.13 15.03 13.98
CA ASN A 335 -6.56 14.96 13.69
C ASN A 335 -7.14 16.38 13.62
N ILE A 336 -7.90 16.67 12.56
CA ILE A 336 -8.45 17.98 12.31
C ILE A 336 -9.97 17.90 12.34
N ASP A 337 -10.58 18.61 13.29
CA ASP A 337 -12.02 18.82 13.38
C ASP A 337 -12.35 20.20 12.80
N ILE A 338 -13.22 20.25 11.80
CA ILE A 338 -13.58 21.51 11.14
C ILE A 338 -14.98 21.89 11.60
N LYS A 339 -15.11 23.12 12.13
CA LYS A 339 -16.41 23.72 12.52
C LYS A 339 -16.61 25.04 11.81
N SER A 340 -17.88 25.38 11.55
CA SER A 340 -18.22 26.71 11.08
C SER A 340 -18.21 27.72 12.24
N GLU A 341 -18.10 29.01 11.90
CA GLU A 341 -18.20 30.08 12.91
C GLU A 341 -19.57 30.06 13.61
N GLU A 342 -20.65 29.75 12.87
CA GLU A 342 -21.98 29.61 13.46
C GLU A 342 -22.08 28.42 14.42
N GLU A 343 -21.55 27.26 14.06
CA GLU A 343 -21.53 26.08 14.95
C GLU A 343 -20.77 26.39 16.24
N LYS A 344 -19.59 27.01 16.11
CA LYS A 344 -18.80 27.39 17.29
C LYS A 344 -19.50 28.42 18.16
N ARG A 345 -20.15 29.40 17.55
CA ARG A 345 -20.96 30.38 18.30
C ARG A 345 -22.11 29.72 19.05
N ARG A 346 -22.86 28.84 18.41
CA ARG A 346 -23.93 28.07 19.05
C ARG A 346 -23.41 27.20 20.21
N GLU A 347 -22.25 26.55 20.03
CA GLU A 347 -21.61 25.77 21.08
C GLU A 347 -21.26 26.65 22.29
N ILE A 348 -20.67 27.82 22.05
CA ILE A 348 -20.35 28.79 23.12
C ILE A 348 -21.62 29.34 23.77
N GLU A 349 -22.65 29.69 22.99
CA GLU A 349 -23.95 30.17 23.51
C GLU A 349 -24.61 29.09 24.37
N ALA A 350 -24.57 27.81 23.93
CA ALA A 350 -25.11 26.68 24.70
C ALA A 350 -24.34 26.46 26.01
N GLN A 351 -22.99 26.55 25.96
CA GLN A 351 -22.16 26.46 27.18
C GLN A 351 -22.42 27.62 28.13
N MET A 352 -22.56 28.85 27.62
CA MET A 352 -22.90 30.01 28.43
C MET A 352 -24.32 29.91 29.01
N ALA A 353 -25.28 29.41 28.22
CA ALA A 353 -26.63 29.18 28.69
C ALA A 353 -26.70 28.10 29.77
N ALA A 354 -25.88 27.03 29.65
CA ALA A 354 -25.75 26.01 30.68
C ALA A 354 -25.11 26.55 31.99
N LEU A 355 -24.13 27.44 31.86
CA LEU A 355 -23.48 28.09 33.01
C LEU A 355 -24.36 29.16 33.64
N THR A 356 -25.24 29.83 32.87
CA THR A 356 -26.12 30.90 33.31
C THR A 356 -27.58 30.43 33.54
N ALA A 357 -27.86 29.15 33.28
CA ALA A 357 -29.17 28.59 33.60
C ALA A 357 -29.45 28.84 35.08
N PRO A 358 -30.63 29.43 35.43
CA PRO A 358 -30.99 29.57 36.83
C PRO A 358 -31.04 28.18 37.40
N GLY A 359 -30.24 27.98 38.47
CA GLY A 359 -30.14 26.66 39.13
C GLY A 359 -31.54 26.10 39.40
N THR A 360 -31.67 24.81 39.31
CA THR A 360 -32.95 24.12 39.44
C THR A 360 -33.63 24.50 40.73
N SER A 361 -34.93 24.88 40.61
CA SER A 361 -35.69 25.38 41.76
C SER A 361 -35.78 24.33 42.87
N LEU A 362 -35.63 24.74 44.12
CA LEU A 362 -35.82 23.88 45.30
C LEU A 362 -37.18 23.18 45.37
N THR A 363 -38.13 23.65 44.59
CA THR A 363 -39.48 23.06 44.53
C THR A 363 -39.52 21.69 43.84
N GLU A 364 -38.47 21.33 43.10
CA GLU A 364 -38.35 20.03 42.43
C GLU A 364 -37.80 18.93 43.32
N LEU A 365 -37.32 19.28 44.50
CA LEU A 365 -36.81 18.32 45.48
C LEU A 365 -37.97 17.46 46.07
N ALA A 366 -38.09 16.22 45.67
CA ALA A 366 -39.02 15.29 46.25
C ALA A 366 -38.64 14.96 47.72
N GLY A 367 -39.53 15.26 48.69
CA GLY A 367 -39.30 14.93 50.09
C GLY A 367 -38.98 16.14 51.02
N VAL A 368 -38.79 17.31 50.46
CA VAL A 368 -38.57 18.55 51.23
C VAL A 368 -39.90 19.35 51.23
N GLY A 369 -40.46 19.61 52.41
CA GLY A 369 -41.75 20.29 52.53
C GLY A 369 -41.65 21.80 52.25
N PRO A 370 -42.74 22.47 51.82
CA PRO A 370 -42.74 23.89 51.38
C PRO A 370 -42.24 24.83 52.46
N LYS A 371 -42.46 24.55 53.75
CA LYS A 371 -41.95 25.36 54.85
C LYS A 371 -40.42 25.28 55.00
N THR A 372 -39.80 24.22 54.49
CA THR A 372 -38.35 24.04 54.54
C THR A 372 -37.73 24.79 53.34
N ILE A 373 -38.43 24.79 52.22
CA ILE A 373 -38.02 25.51 51.00
C ILE A 373 -38.02 27.01 51.29
N GLU A 374 -39.12 27.54 51.93
CA GLU A 374 -39.17 28.95 52.37
C GLU A 374 -38.01 29.38 53.27
N LYS A 375 -37.58 28.48 54.19
CA LYS A 375 -36.45 28.76 55.07
C LYS A 375 -35.09 28.72 54.34
N LEU A 376 -34.93 27.86 53.36
CA LEU A 376 -33.74 27.77 52.51
C LEU A 376 -33.65 29.01 51.62
N GLU A 377 -34.79 29.43 51.02
CA GLU A 377 -34.88 30.67 50.24
C GLU A 377 -34.61 31.91 51.08
N ALA A 378 -35.15 31.98 52.33
CA ALA A 378 -34.85 33.05 53.25
C ALA A 378 -33.39 33.11 53.70
N ALA A 379 -32.68 32.00 53.68
CA ALA A 379 -31.21 31.90 53.92
C ALA A 379 -30.39 32.22 52.66
N GLY A 380 -31.03 32.52 51.52
CA GLY A 380 -30.33 32.88 50.28
C GLY A 380 -29.97 31.70 49.38
N ILE A 381 -30.49 30.49 49.68
CA ILE A 381 -30.29 29.28 48.88
C ILE A 381 -31.50 29.16 47.95
N THR A 382 -31.27 29.39 46.66
CA THR A 382 -32.35 29.43 45.65
C THR A 382 -32.30 28.28 44.65
N SER A 383 -31.23 27.44 44.69
CA SER A 383 -31.05 26.37 43.73
C SER A 383 -30.56 25.06 44.40
N ILE A 384 -30.87 23.95 43.78
CA ILE A 384 -30.48 22.60 44.22
C ILE A 384 -28.96 22.41 44.20
N GLU A 385 -28.27 23.00 43.23
CA GLU A 385 -26.81 22.96 43.08
C GLU A 385 -26.12 23.65 44.26
N LYS A 386 -26.57 24.86 44.64
CA LYS A 386 -26.08 25.56 45.82
C LYS A 386 -26.31 24.76 47.09
N LEU A 387 -27.42 24.05 47.17
CA LEU A 387 -27.74 23.19 48.30
C LEU A 387 -26.85 21.98 48.39
N ALA A 388 -26.44 21.43 47.27
CA ALA A 388 -25.51 20.29 47.16
C ALA A 388 -24.07 20.66 47.58
N ASP A 389 -23.65 21.92 47.30
CA ASP A 389 -22.31 22.41 47.66
C ASP A 389 -22.18 22.74 49.14
N MET A 390 -23.27 22.80 49.89
CA MET A 390 -23.23 23.17 51.33
C MET A 390 -22.94 21.95 52.21
N THR A 391 -22.09 22.17 53.22
CA THR A 391 -21.79 21.13 54.22
C THR A 391 -22.97 20.96 55.21
N PRO A 392 -23.15 19.77 55.79
CA PRO A 392 -24.18 19.52 56.77
C PRO A 392 -24.16 20.50 57.98
N GLU A 393 -22.98 20.97 58.36
CA GLU A 393 -22.76 21.91 59.44
C GLU A 393 -23.34 23.31 59.10
N GLN A 394 -23.15 23.76 57.85
CA GLN A 394 -23.69 25.05 57.37
C GLN A 394 -25.23 25.02 57.24
N LEU A 395 -25.82 23.86 56.96
CA LEU A 395 -27.28 23.69 56.86
C LEU A 395 -27.93 23.71 58.26
N VAL A 396 -27.24 23.25 59.30
CA VAL A 396 -27.71 23.29 60.72
C VAL A 396 -27.70 24.69 61.27
N GLU A 397 -26.85 25.61 60.78
CA GLU A 397 -26.80 27.01 61.19
C GLU A 397 -28.06 27.79 60.77
N ILE A 398 -28.86 27.29 59.81
CA ILE A 398 -30.06 27.96 59.33
C ILE A 398 -31.17 27.85 60.40
N PRO A 399 -31.72 28.98 60.82
CA PRO A 399 -32.74 29.00 61.87
C PRO A 399 -33.97 28.13 61.52
N GLY A 400 -34.16 27.02 62.29
CA GLY A 400 -35.31 26.14 62.15
C GLY A 400 -35.07 24.92 61.26
N ILE A 401 -33.83 24.61 60.84
CA ILE A 401 -33.41 23.37 60.23
C ILE A 401 -32.59 22.58 61.24
N GLY A 402 -33.06 21.42 61.68
CA GLY A 402 -32.39 20.53 62.62
C GLY A 402 -31.69 19.36 61.89
N GLU A 403 -30.77 18.65 62.58
CA GLU A 403 -29.97 17.57 62.05
C GLU A 403 -30.77 16.52 61.25
N LYS A 404 -31.97 16.13 61.72
CA LYS A 404 -32.86 15.17 60.99
C LYS A 404 -33.42 15.74 59.68
N MET A 405 -33.48 17.06 59.56
CA MET A 405 -33.95 17.73 58.36
C MET A 405 -32.81 17.84 57.35
N VAL A 406 -31.59 18.05 57.81
CA VAL A 406 -30.38 18.05 57.00
C VAL A 406 -30.15 16.70 56.34
N GLU A 407 -30.31 15.59 57.12
CA GLU A 407 -30.24 14.21 56.53
C GLU A 407 -31.25 14.01 55.42
N LYS A 408 -32.50 14.47 55.61
CA LYS A 408 -33.53 14.37 54.57
C LYS A 408 -33.22 15.21 53.34
N ILE A 409 -32.69 16.41 53.51
CA ILE A 409 -32.30 17.28 52.43
C ILE A 409 -31.20 16.62 51.60
N HIS A 410 -30.16 16.10 52.25
CA HIS A 410 -29.09 15.38 51.57
C HIS A 410 -29.59 14.13 50.83
N GLN A 411 -30.47 13.37 51.44
CA GLN A 411 -31.11 12.23 50.77
C GLN A 411 -31.91 12.63 49.55
N SER A 412 -32.69 13.72 49.64
CA SER A 412 -33.50 14.23 48.50
C SER A 412 -32.63 14.79 47.40
N VAL A 413 -31.49 15.44 47.69
CA VAL A 413 -30.51 15.94 46.75
C VAL A 413 -29.82 14.77 46.06
N ALA A 414 -29.39 13.73 46.78
CA ALA A 414 -28.76 12.55 46.22
C ALA A 414 -29.72 11.81 45.26
N LEU A 415 -30.98 11.60 45.63
CA LEU A 415 -32.00 10.99 44.79
C LEU A 415 -32.30 11.84 43.52
N TYR A 416 -32.24 13.16 43.64
CA TYR A 416 -32.44 14.05 42.50
C TYR A 416 -31.31 13.88 41.46
N PHE A 417 -30.04 13.86 41.89
CA PHE A 417 -28.91 13.65 40.99
C PHE A 417 -28.87 12.24 40.43
N GLU A 418 -29.22 11.22 41.20
CA GLU A 418 -29.33 9.81 40.72
C GLU A 418 -30.40 9.68 39.63
N ASN A 419 -31.56 10.33 39.80
CA ASN A 419 -32.60 10.38 38.77
C ASN A 419 -32.18 11.17 37.52
N LEU A 420 -31.41 12.22 37.68
CA LEU A 420 -30.90 13.04 36.58
C LEU A 420 -29.85 12.24 35.75
N GLU A 421 -28.96 11.51 36.43
CA GLU A 421 -28.01 10.60 35.79
C GLU A 421 -28.72 9.44 35.07
N ALA A 422 -29.76 8.87 35.65
CA ALA A 422 -30.57 7.82 35.04
C ALA A 422 -31.32 8.32 33.78
N GLN A 423 -31.85 9.56 33.81
CA GLN A 423 -32.48 10.19 32.64
C GLN A 423 -31.46 10.55 31.55
N ALA A 424 -30.26 11.02 31.92
CA ALA A 424 -29.17 11.28 30.99
C ALA A 424 -28.68 9.99 30.31
N ALA A 425 -28.58 8.89 31.07
CA ALA A 425 -28.21 7.57 30.54
C ALA A 425 -29.26 7.01 29.59
N GLN A 426 -30.57 7.22 29.86
CA GLN A 426 -31.67 6.84 28.98
C GLN A 426 -31.70 7.69 27.69
N GLY A 427 -31.48 8.98 27.80
CA GLY A 427 -31.39 9.88 26.63
C GLY A 427 -30.19 9.57 25.72
N ALA A 428 -29.06 9.13 26.29
CA ALA A 428 -27.91 8.67 25.54
C ALA A 428 -28.15 7.32 24.84
N ALA A 429 -28.94 6.42 25.47
CA ALA A 429 -29.32 5.14 24.86
C ALA A 429 -30.31 5.31 23.70
N ASP A 430 -31.27 6.26 23.83
CA ASP A 430 -32.21 6.59 22.74
C ASP A 430 -31.53 7.30 21.57
N ALA A 431 -30.50 8.13 21.82
CA ALA A 431 -29.70 8.78 20.78
C ALA A 431 -28.82 7.78 20.02
N SER A 432 -28.28 6.76 20.71
CA SER A 432 -27.49 5.69 20.05
C SER A 432 -28.37 4.73 19.24
N ALA A 433 -29.62 4.48 19.68
CA ALA A 433 -30.57 3.66 18.93
C ALA A 433 -31.08 4.33 17.65
N SER A 434 -31.16 5.67 17.62
CA SER A 434 -31.50 6.42 16.41
C SER A 434 -30.36 6.48 15.39
N ASP A 435 -29.11 6.44 15.83
CA ASP A 435 -27.93 6.43 14.94
C ASP A 435 -27.69 5.03 14.32
N GLU A 436 -27.94 3.94 15.08
CA GLU A 436 -27.89 2.57 14.54
C GLU A 436 -28.98 2.32 13.47
N SER A 437 -30.16 2.89 13.64
CA SER A 437 -31.26 2.73 12.67
C SER A 437 -31.01 3.48 11.34
N VAL A 438 -30.21 4.53 11.34
CA VAL A 438 -29.80 5.26 10.12
C VAL A 438 -28.70 4.51 9.36
N VAL A 439 -27.76 3.87 10.09
CA VAL A 439 -26.71 3.06 9.49
C VAL A 439 -27.25 1.75 8.90
N GLU A 440 -28.24 1.10 9.53
CA GLU A 440 -28.92 -0.07 8.95
C GLU A 440 -29.77 0.26 7.72
N ALA A 441 -30.38 1.46 7.67
CA ALA A 441 -31.14 1.89 6.50
C ALA A 441 -30.25 2.22 5.29
N GLU A 442 -29.02 2.75 5.48
CA GLU A 442 -28.05 2.96 4.40
C GLU A 442 -27.44 1.65 3.89
N GLN A 443 -27.21 0.64 4.74
CA GLN A 443 -26.73 -0.67 4.32
C GLN A 443 -27.78 -1.52 3.61
N ALA A 444 -29.07 -1.32 3.89
CA ALA A 444 -30.16 -2.02 3.22
C ALA A 444 -30.44 -1.51 1.79
N VAL A 445 -30.04 -0.30 1.45
CA VAL A 445 -30.19 0.27 0.09
C VAL A 445 -29.05 -0.17 -0.84
N GLU A 446 -27.88 -0.56 -0.31
CA GLU A 446 -26.73 -1.03 -1.12
C GLU A 446 -26.77 -2.54 -1.44
N ALA A 447 -27.68 -3.31 -0.81
CA ALA A 447 -27.82 -4.76 -0.99
C ALA A 447 -28.97 -5.20 -1.92
N ALA A 448 -29.67 -4.28 -2.56
CA ALA A 448 -30.78 -4.58 -3.48
C ALA A 448 -30.44 -4.29 -4.95
N GLU A 449 -29.50 -5.08 -5.52
CA GLU A 449 -29.47 -5.31 -6.96
C GLU A 449 -30.21 -6.62 -7.29
N PRO A 450 -31.17 -6.63 -8.25
CA PRO A 450 -31.96 -7.82 -8.53
C PRO A 450 -31.21 -8.82 -9.38
N ALA A 451 -31.10 -10.04 -8.86
CA ALA A 451 -30.78 -11.22 -9.66
C ALA A 451 -31.92 -11.47 -10.66
N ALA A 452 -31.62 -11.35 -11.95
CA ALA A 452 -32.51 -11.74 -13.03
C ALA A 452 -32.40 -13.24 -13.26
N GLU A 453 -33.47 -13.95 -12.95
CA GLU A 453 -33.71 -15.34 -13.30
C GLU A 453 -33.79 -15.54 -14.81
N SER A 454 -33.15 -16.63 -15.25
CA SER A 454 -33.33 -17.28 -16.54
C SER A 454 -34.72 -17.93 -16.61
N GLY A 455 -35.52 -17.55 -17.58
CA GLY A 455 -36.79 -18.21 -17.92
C GLY A 455 -37.04 -18.15 -19.40
N GLU A 456 -36.81 -19.27 -20.03
CA GLU A 456 -37.14 -19.68 -21.41
C GLU A 456 -38.66 -19.72 -21.62
N VAL A 457 -39.24 -19.01 -22.60
CA VAL A 457 -40.42 -19.49 -23.36
C VAL A 457 -40.44 -18.87 -24.76
N ALA A 458 -40.84 -19.69 -25.68
CA ALA A 458 -40.83 -19.63 -27.11
C ALA A 458 -41.89 -18.66 -27.76
N ALA A 459 -41.52 -18.33 -29.01
CA ALA A 459 -42.34 -18.23 -30.24
C ALA A 459 -43.42 -17.13 -30.36
N GLU A 460 -43.30 -16.38 -31.36
CA GLU A 460 -44.10 -16.15 -32.59
C GLU A 460 -44.07 -14.70 -33.11
N ALA A 461 -43.56 -14.61 -34.30
CA ALA A 461 -44.00 -13.94 -35.51
C ALA A 461 -44.62 -12.51 -35.46
N SER A 462 -43.98 -11.61 -36.18
CA SER A 462 -44.46 -10.97 -37.41
C SER A 462 -43.57 -9.79 -37.81
N SER A 463 -42.86 -9.91 -38.89
CA SER A 463 -42.87 -9.23 -40.17
C SER A 463 -43.20 -7.71 -40.22
N GLU A 464 -42.41 -7.06 -41.11
CA GLU A 464 -42.49 -5.69 -41.62
C GLU A 464 -41.78 -4.64 -40.78
N THR A 465 -40.72 -3.97 -41.22
CA THR A 465 -40.46 -3.34 -42.52
C THR A 465 -38.93 -3.11 -42.66
N ALA A 466 -38.36 -3.63 -43.76
CA ALA A 466 -37.09 -3.18 -44.27
C ALA A 466 -37.39 -2.07 -45.31
N ALA A 467 -36.77 -0.93 -45.15
CA ALA A 467 -36.35 -0.06 -46.24
C ALA A 467 -35.75 1.23 -45.67
N ASP A 468 -34.68 1.66 -46.29
CA ASP A 468 -33.97 2.93 -46.12
C ASP A 468 -32.82 2.99 -45.12
N ALA A 469 -31.66 2.55 -45.59
CA ALA A 469 -30.35 3.17 -45.37
C ALA A 469 -29.24 2.46 -46.19
N GLN A 470 -29.32 2.58 -47.51
CA GLN A 470 -28.19 2.36 -48.44
C GLN A 470 -28.07 3.63 -49.28
N ALA A 471 -27.26 4.58 -48.81
CA ALA A 471 -26.60 5.59 -49.61
C ALA A 471 -25.78 6.48 -48.69
N GLU A 472 -24.53 6.11 -48.42
CA GLU A 472 -23.39 6.99 -48.12
C GLU A 472 -22.19 6.12 -47.67
N ALA A 473 -21.65 5.39 -48.64
CA ALA A 473 -20.32 4.79 -48.52
C ALA A 473 -19.69 4.73 -49.91
N GLY A 474 -19.15 5.84 -50.36
CA GLY A 474 -18.56 5.88 -51.71
C GLY A 474 -17.92 7.23 -52.01
N GLU A 475 -17.04 7.74 -51.08
CA GLU A 475 -16.21 8.90 -51.45
C GLU A 475 -15.09 9.18 -50.40
N VAL A 476 -14.27 8.16 -50.08
CA VAL A 476 -13.05 8.35 -49.27
C VAL A 476 -11.84 7.55 -49.78
N ASP A 477 -11.87 6.97 -51.00
CA ASP A 477 -10.80 6.11 -51.50
C ASP A 477 -9.98 6.66 -52.67
N ALA A 478 -10.11 7.98 -52.96
CA ALA A 478 -9.34 8.65 -54.04
C ALA A 478 -8.24 9.60 -53.56
N ALA A 479 -8.11 9.87 -52.24
CA ALA A 479 -7.12 10.80 -51.69
C ALA A 479 -5.86 10.16 -51.10
N THR A 480 -5.79 8.83 -51.02
CA THR A 480 -4.66 8.09 -50.42
C THR A 480 -3.69 7.50 -51.46
N GLU A 481 -4.03 7.47 -52.73
CA GLU A 481 -3.11 7.02 -53.80
C GLU A 481 -2.19 8.10 -54.37
N GLU A 482 -2.58 9.37 -54.34
CA GLU A 482 -1.70 10.47 -54.81
C GLU A 482 -0.57 10.84 -53.82
N ALA A 483 -0.74 10.57 -52.50
CA ALA A 483 0.30 10.88 -51.50
C ALA A 483 1.42 9.82 -51.42
N THR A 484 1.24 8.64 -51.99
CA THR A 484 2.25 7.57 -52.01
C THR A 484 3.13 7.58 -53.25
N GLU A 485 2.77 8.32 -54.30
CA GLU A 485 3.56 8.45 -55.52
C GLU A 485 4.57 9.60 -55.40
N GLU A 486 4.25 10.71 -54.75
CA GLU A 486 5.21 11.84 -54.51
C GLU A 486 6.37 11.47 -53.56
N VAL A 487 6.19 10.53 -52.61
CA VAL A 487 7.27 10.09 -51.72
C VAL A 487 8.21 9.09 -52.38
N ARG A 488 7.77 8.40 -53.46
CA ARG A 488 8.63 7.47 -54.22
C ARG A 488 9.52 8.17 -55.25
N GLU A 489 9.13 9.34 -55.77
CA GLU A 489 9.97 10.12 -56.67
C GLU A 489 11.05 10.92 -55.94
N ALA A 490 10.86 11.28 -54.66
CA ALA A 490 11.86 11.98 -53.84
C ALA A 490 13.03 11.07 -53.37
N GLU A 491 12.80 9.76 -53.18
CA GLU A 491 13.87 8.81 -52.79
C GLU A 491 14.75 8.34 -53.97
N ILE A 492 14.29 8.48 -55.20
CA ILE A 492 15.09 8.11 -56.41
C ILE A 492 16.02 9.26 -56.86
N GLY A 493 15.73 10.50 -56.47
CA GLY A 493 16.54 11.67 -56.80
C GLY A 493 17.82 11.83 -55.97
N GLU A 494 17.87 11.30 -54.74
CA GLU A 494 19.05 11.41 -53.87
C GLU A 494 20.13 10.32 -54.08
N THR A 495 19.85 9.26 -54.82
CA THR A 495 20.81 8.18 -55.10
C THR A 495 21.64 8.37 -56.37
N GLU A 496 21.29 9.32 -57.25
CA GLU A 496 22.06 9.60 -58.49
C GLU A 496 23.06 10.76 -58.36
N VAL A 497 22.98 11.59 -57.33
CA VAL A 497 23.93 12.74 -57.18
C VAL A 497 25.25 12.34 -56.49
N ASN A 498 25.34 11.15 -55.91
CA ASN A 498 26.55 10.71 -55.17
C ASN A 498 27.47 9.75 -55.93
N LYS A 499 27.35 9.68 -57.31
CA LYS A 499 28.21 8.84 -58.17
C LYS A 499 29.05 9.59 -59.19
N THR A 500 29.16 10.91 -59.12
CA THR A 500 29.97 11.70 -60.06
C THR A 500 31.05 12.54 -59.39
N GLU A 501 31.42 12.28 -58.13
CA GLU A 501 32.64 12.85 -57.52
C GLU A 501 33.46 11.76 -56.84
N GLU A 502 34.11 10.88 -57.62
CA GLU A 502 35.40 10.21 -57.35
C GLU A 502 36.11 9.98 -58.65
#